data_e416adb2b7622d1bcedb116a60ca7c6c
#
_entry.id   e416adb2b7622d1bcedb116a60ca7c6c
#
_cell.length_a   1.000
_cell.length_b   1.000
_cell.length_c   1.000
_cell.angle_alpha   90.00
_cell.angle_beta   90.00
_cell.angle_gamma   90.00
#
_symmetry.space_group_name_H-M   'P 1'
#
loop_
_entity.id
_entity.type
_entity.pdbx_description
1 polymer ?
#
loop_
_entity_poly.entity_id
_entity_poly.type
_entity_poly.pdbx_seq_one_letter_code
_entity_poly.pdbx_strand_id
1 'polypeptide(L)'
;NLIASFTEAKSEAKKAFGDDTVFLEKYIENPKHIEVQIMGDNYGNIIHLYERDCSVQRRFQKVVEVAPAPRLPQDVKDKLYQYALRIATEVNYNNVGTIEFLVDKEMNIYFIEVNPRIQVEHTITEEITKIDIVRSQILIARGHRLSDPEIFITRQEDVTVRGFAIQCRITTEDPGNNFKPDFGTIITYRNAAGFGIRLDEGSSYTGMRISPFFDSLLVKVSASGRTLKGTSMRLNRALREFRIRGVKTNIGFLENVISNPVFLRGEATVNFIENHPELLNFPTPQNRAGKLLRYLANVSVNGHPEVPYPDHKKVFRTPVLPDADFSKPIPDGSKQKLTELGPEGLAKWLKSQ
;
A
#
# COMPACT_ATOMS: atom_id res chain seq x y z
N ASN A 1 2.15 -29.35 15.84
CA ASN A 1 1.79 -30.75 15.66
C ASN A 1 1.00 -30.92 14.37
N LEU A 2 1.57 -31.63 13.38
CA LEU A 2 0.99 -31.81 12.05
C LEU A 2 -0.48 -32.29 12.07
N ILE A 3 -0.82 -33.25 12.95
CA ILE A 3 -2.18 -33.80 13.07
C ILE A 3 -3.17 -32.73 13.51
N ALA A 4 -2.82 -31.91 14.50
CA ALA A 4 -3.69 -30.84 14.99
C ALA A 4 -3.92 -29.79 13.88
N SER A 5 -2.86 -29.30 13.23
CA SER A 5 -2.97 -28.32 12.14
C SER A 5 -3.75 -28.88 10.94
N PHE A 6 -3.59 -30.15 10.62
CA PHE A 6 -4.33 -30.80 9.54
C PHE A 6 -5.84 -30.88 9.86
N THR A 7 -6.19 -31.22 11.11
CA THR A 7 -7.58 -31.27 11.57
C THR A 7 -8.23 -29.89 11.58
N GLU A 8 -7.47 -28.86 12.00
CA GLU A 8 -7.92 -27.48 11.99
C GLU A 8 -8.17 -26.99 10.54
N ALA A 9 -7.22 -27.22 9.64
CA ALA A 9 -7.35 -26.87 8.23
C ALA A 9 -8.58 -27.53 7.58
N LYS A 10 -8.84 -28.82 7.84
CA LYS A 10 -10.06 -29.51 7.37
C LYS A 10 -11.32 -28.85 7.91
N SER A 11 -11.35 -28.48 9.18
CA SER A 11 -12.51 -27.81 9.79
C SER A 11 -12.77 -26.45 9.17
N GLU A 12 -11.70 -25.66 8.89
CA GLU A 12 -11.82 -24.38 8.23
C GLU A 12 -12.29 -24.53 6.77
N ALA A 13 -11.70 -25.44 6.02
CA ALA A 13 -12.10 -25.74 4.64
C ALA A 13 -13.58 -26.11 4.55
N LYS A 14 -14.04 -26.98 5.46
CA LYS A 14 -15.46 -27.38 5.54
C LYS A 14 -16.40 -26.21 5.78
N LYS A 15 -16.01 -25.29 6.68
CA LYS A 15 -16.81 -24.10 7.00
C LYS A 15 -16.84 -23.09 5.87
N ALA A 16 -15.68 -22.88 5.20
CA ALA A 16 -15.53 -21.86 4.18
C ALA A 16 -16.07 -22.31 2.80
N PHE A 17 -15.85 -23.57 2.43
CA PHE A 17 -16.10 -24.07 1.09
C PHE A 17 -17.13 -25.23 1.01
N GLY A 18 -17.57 -25.74 2.15
CA GLY A 18 -18.46 -26.91 2.20
C GLY A 18 -17.76 -28.25 1.95
N ASP A 19 -16.47 -28.22 1.63
CA ASP A 19 -15.59 -29.37 1.38
C ASP A 19 -14.42 -29.33 2.37
N ASP A 20 -14.04 -30.48 2.91
CA ASP A 20 -12.95 -30.62 3.88
C ASP A 20 -11.66 -31.21 3.27
N THR A 21 -11.58 -31.25 1.95
CA THR A 21 -10.39 -31.71 1.23
C THR A 21 -9.25 -30.73 1.45
N VAL A 22 -8.13 -31.24 1.96
CA VAL A 22 -6.87 -30.51 2.13
C VAL A 22 -5.70 -31.39 1.68
N PHE A 23 -4.62 -30.74 1.24
CA PHE A 23 -3.40 -31.41 0.84
C PHE A 23 -2.17 -30.71 1.43
N LEU A 24 -1.02 -31.36 1.36
CA LEU A 24 0.24 -30.84 1.87
C LEU A 24 1.06 -30.28 0.71
N GLU A 25 1.56 -29.06 0.90
CA GLU A 25 2.49 -28.43 -0.03
C GLU A 25 3.86 -28.26 0.64
N LYS A 26 4.91 -28.21 -0.16
CA LYS A 26 6.26 -27.89 0.30
C LYS A 26 6.31 -26.45 0.79
N TYR A 27 6.68 -26.22 2.04
CA TYR A 27 6.93 -24.89 2.55
C TYR A 27 8.27 -24.36 2.03
N ILE A 28 8.26 -23.16 1.45
CA ILE A 28 9.46 -22.46 0.98
C ILE A 28 9.79 -21.36 1.97
N GLU A 29 10.99 -21.41 2.55
CA GLU A 29 11.41 -20.44 3.57
C GLU A 29 11.84 -19.11 2.94
N ASN A 30 11.25 -18.00 3.41
CA ASN A 30 11.61 -16.64 3.03
C ASN A 30 11.77 -16.43 1.51
N PRO A 31 10.84 -16.90 0.66
CA PRO A 31 10.98 -16.73 -0.78
C PRO A 31 10.70 -15.30 -1.20
N LYS A 32 11.08 -14.97 -2.44
CA LYS A 32 10.48 -13.88 -3.18
C LYS A 32 9.21 -14.36 -3.86
N HIS A 33 8.20 -13.50 -3.90
CA HIS A 33 7.00 -13.70 -4.70
C HIS A 33 7.16 -12.93 -6.00
N ILE A 34 7.40 -13.65 -7.07
CA ILE A 34 7.62 -13.09 -8.42
C ILE A 34 6.48 -13.53 -9.32
N GLU A 35 5.97 -12.61 -10.10
CA GLU A 35 4.90 -12.90 -11.03
C GLU A 35 5.23 -12.39 -12.44
N VAL A 36 4.78 -13.09 -13.45
CA VAL A 36 5.00 -12.74 -14.86
C VAL A 36 3.66 -12.36 -15.50
N GLN A 37 3.59 -11.14 -16.03
CA GLN A 37 2.44 -10.70 -16.81
C GLN A 37 2.46 -11.33 -18.19
N ILE A 38 1.39 -11.99 -18.57
CA ILE A 38 1.21 -12.55 -19.93
C ILE A 38 0.07 -11.86 -20.67
N MET A 39 0.14 -11.91 -21.99
CA MET A 39 -0.90 -11.44 -22.89
C MET A 39 -0.93 -12.34 -24.13
N GLY A 40 -2.11 -12.87 -24.46
CA GLY A 40 -2.33 -13.73 -25.63
C GLY A 40 -3.50 -13.25 -26.46
N ASP A 41 -3.43 -13.41 -27.78
CA ASP A 41 -4.55 -13.12 -28.68
C ASP A 41 -5.31 -14.39 -29.09
N ASN A 42 -6.40 -14.23 -29.83
CA ASN A 42 -7.25 -15.33 -30.31
C ASN A 42 -6.57 -16.18 -31.43
N TYR A 43 -5.35 -15.85 -31.83
CA TYR A 43 -4.64 -16.42 -32.97
C TYR A 43 -3.41 -17.23 -32.56
N GLY A 44 -3.22 -17.43 -31.25
CA GLY A 44 -2.13 -18.20 -30.67
C GLY A 44 -0.82 -17.40 -30.47
N ASN A 45 -0.83 -16.10 -30.67
CA ASN A 45 0.30 -15.27 -30.31
C ASN A 45 0.27 -15.00 -28.81
N ILE A 46 1.34 -15.36 -28.09
CA ILE A 46 1.46 -15.17 -26.65
C ILE A 46 2.80 -14.51 -26.36
N ILE A 47 2.77 -13.45 -25.54
CA ILE A 47 3.96 -12.72 -25.09
C ILE A 47 3.93 -12.56 -23.56
N HIS A 48 5.09 -12.26 -22.98
CA HIS A 48 5.17 -11.76 -21.61
C HIS A 48 5.45 -10.25 -21.59
N LEU A 49 4.97 -9.58 -20.57
CA LEU A 49 5.21 -8.16 -20.28
C LEU A 49 6.13 -7.99 -19.07
N TYR A 50 7.09 -8.90 -18.94
CA TYR A 50 8.06 -8.96 -17.86
C TYR A 50 7.45 -9.29 -16.48
N GLU A 51 8.28 -9.24 -15.45
CA GLU A 51 7.97 -9.67 -14.10
C GLU A 51 7.75 -8.50 -13.15
N ARG A 52 7.04 -8.79 -12.06
CA ARG A 52 6.89 -7.95 -10.87
C ARG A 52 7.38 -8.70 -9.64
N ASP A 53 7.99 -7.98 -8.70
CA ASP A 53 8.29 -8.45 -7.36
C ASP A 53 7.16 -8.01 -6.42
N CYS A 54 6.39 -8.97 -5.92
CA CYS A 54 5.27 -8.78 -5.01
C CYS A 54 5.57 -9.33 -3.61
N SER A 55 6.84 -9.39 -3.23
CA SER A 55 7.28 -9.98 -1.96
C SER A 55 6.84 -9.19 -0.72
N VAL A 56 6.60 -7.88 -0.84
CA VAL A 56 6.15 -7.07 0.29
C VAL A 56 4.67 -7.32 0.56
N GLN A 57 4.41 -8.27 1.45
CA GLN A 57 3.07 -8.77 1.77
C GLN A 57 2.82 -8.70 3.26
N ARG A 58 1.55 -8.63 3.63
CA ARG A 58 1.08 -8.81 4.99
C ARG A 58 -0.06 -9.83 4.98
N ARG A 59 0.10 -10.93 5.74
CA ARG A 59 -0.88 -12.03 5.76
C ARG A 59 -1.28 -12.48 4.35
N PHE A 60 -0.27 -12.68 3.49
CA PHE A 60 -0.41 -13.06 2.08
C PHE A 60 -1.12 -12.04 1.17
N GLN A 61 -1.39 -10.83 1.67
CA GLN A 61 -1.91 -9.73 0.85
C GLN A 61 -0.77 -8.82 0.40
N LYS A 62 -0.65 -8.59 -0.90
CA LYS A 62 0.32 -7.67 -1.51
C LYS A 62 0.07 -6.25 -1.02
N VAL A 63 1.12 -5.54 -0.60
CA VAL A 63 1.07 -4.18 -0.04
C VAL A 63 1.86 -3.20 -0.89
N VAL A 64 3.05 -3.62 -1.32
CA VAL A 64 3.93 -2.86 -2.20
C VAL A 64 4.46 -3.78 -3.27
N GLU A 65 4.34 -3.37 -4.52
CA GLU A 65 4.80 -4.12 -5.68
C GLU A 65 5.84 -3.31 -6.47
N VAL A 66 6.82 -4.00 -7.05
CA VAL A 66 7.93 -3.39 -7.79
C VAL A 66 8.09 -4.04 -9.17
N ALA A 67 8.28 -3.26 -10.21
CA ALA A 67 8.62 -3.73 -11.54
C ALA A 67 9.80 -2.93 -12.13
N PRO A 68 10.76 -3.58 -12.82
CA PRO A 68 11.02 -5.02 -12.80
C PRO A 68 11.52 -5.48 -11.44
N ALA A 69 11.55 -6.81 -11.20
CA ALA A 69 12.04 -7.37 -9.94
C ALA A 69 13.52 -6.97 -9.72
N PRO A 70 13.83 -6.26 -8.61
CA PRO A 70 15.21 -5.88 -8.33
C PRO A 70 16.02 -7.11 -7.88
N ARG A 71 17.35 -7.08 -8.20
CA ARG A 71 18.32 -8.13 -7.80
C ARG A 71 18.02 -9.57 -8.21
N LEU A 72 17.03 -9.79 -9.04
CA LEU A 72 16.82 -11.12 -9.60
C LEU A 72 17.78 -11.31 -10.78
N PRO A 73 18.62 -12.37 -10.78
CA PRO A 73 19.56 -12.64 -11.88
C PRO A 73 18.85 -12.81 -13.22
N GLN A 74 19.47 -12.40 -14.31
CA GLN A 74 18.84 -12.42 -15.63
C GLN A 74 18.48 -13.85 -16.08
N ASP A 75 19.33 -14.82 -15.81
CA ASP A 75 19.07 -16.23 -16.12
C ASP A 75 17.84 -16.80 -15.38
N VAL A 76 17.59 -16.31 -14.15
CA VAL A 76 16.39 -16.67 -13.39
C VAL A 76 15.15 -15.99 -13.98
N LYS A 77 15.26 -14.73 -14.39
CA LYS A 77 14.19 -14.02 -15.09
C LYS A 77 13.83 -14.72 -16.40
N ASP A 78 14.84 -15.08 -17.19
CA ASP A 78 14.63 -15.79 -18.47
C ASP A 78 13.92 -17.13 -18.27
N LYS A 79 14.27 -17.89 -17.24
CA LYS A 79 13.55 -19.11 -16.85
C LYS A 79 12.10 -18.84 -16.46
N LEU A 80 11.85 -17.79 -15.66
CA LEU A 80 10.48 -17.39 -15.30
C LEU A 80 9.65 -17.08 -16.53
N TYR A 81 10.19 -16.33 -17.50
CA TYR A 81 9.50 -16.01 -18.74
C TYR A 81 9.23 -17.27 -19.58
N GLN A 82 10.22 -18.14 -19.70
CA GLN A 82 10.06 -19.42 -20.40
C GLN A 82 8.97 -20.30 -19.77
N TYR A 83 8.96 -20.42 -18.45
CA TYR A 83 7.92 -21.18 -17.75
C TYR A 83 6.55 -20.56 -17.93
N ALA A 84 6.44 -19.23 -17.82
CA ALA A 84 5.19 -18.53 -18.01
C ALA A 84 4.64 -18.70 -19.43
N LEU A 85 5.49 -18.51 -20.44
CA LEU A 85 5.10 -18.71 -21.85
C LEU A 85 4.72 -20.17 -22.13
N ARG A 86 5.48 -21.14 -21.59
CA ARG A 86 5.16 -22.56 -21.76
C ARG A 86 3.80 -22.91 -21.15
N ILE A 87 3.53 -22.49 -19.91
CA ILE A 87 2.22 -22.71 -19.26
C ILE A 87 1.11 -22.09 -20.09
N ALA A 88 1.28 -20.83 -20.51
CA ALA A 88 0.28 -20.13 -21.30
C ALA A 88 0.02 -20.79 -22.66
N THR A 89 1.07 -21.30 -23.32
CA THR A 89 0.94 -22.00 -24.62
C THR A 89 0.22 -23.34 -24.48
N GLU A 90 0.54 -24.12 -23.45
CA GLU A 90 -0.09 -25.42 -23.21
C GLU A 90 -1.61 -25.36 -23.01
N VAL A 91 -2.08 -24.23 -22.44
CA VAL A 91 -3.52 -24.02 -22.22
C VAL A 91 -4.17 -23.13 -23.28
N ASN A 92 -3.46 -22.82 -24.37
CA ASN A 92 -3.91 -21.87 -25.40
C ASN A 92 -4.46 -20.59 -24.79
N TYR A 93 -3.67 -19.96 -23.90
CA TYR A 93 -4.11 -18.83 -23.11
C TYR A 93 -4.50 -17.65 -23.99
N ASN A 94 -5.64 -17.05 -23.70
CA ASN A 94 -6.19 -15.91 -24.41
C ASN A 94 -6.41 -14.74 -23.44
N ASN A 95 -6.19 -13.53 -23.92
CA ASN A 95 -6.34 -12.29 -23.20
C ASN A 95 -5.20 -12.05 -22.18
N VAL A 96 -5.40 -11.26 -21.12
CA VAL A 96 -4.35 -10.94 -20.15
C VAL A 96 -4.47 -11.81 -18.91
N GLY A 97 -3.32 -12.20 -18.38
CA GLY A 97 -3.24 -12.95 -17.12
C GLY A 97 -1.88 -12.82 -16.48
N THR A 98 -1.75 -13.41 -15.33
CA THR A 98 -0.51 -13.38 -14.54
C THR A 98 -0.21 -14.78 -14.02
N ILE A 99 1.05 -15.17 -14.11
CA ILE A 99 1.54 -16.45 -13.58
C ILE A 99 2.44 -16.15 -12.40
N GLU A 100 2.14 -16.70 -11.23
CA GLU A 100 2.79 -16.43 -9.96
C GLU A 100 3.76 -17.56 -9.59
N PHE A 101 4.92 -17.15 -9.05
CA PHE A 101 5.99 -18.04 -8.64
C PHE A 101 6.58 -17.62 -7.30
N LEU A 102 7.09 -18.62 -6.55
CA LEU A 102 8.05 -18.35 -5.47
C LEU A 102 9.46 -18.61 -5.99
N VAL A 103 10.38 -17.75 -5.57
CA VAL A 103 11.83 -17.93 -5.84
C VAL A 103 12.55 -17.97 -4.50
N ASP A 104 13.19 -19.11 -4.21
CA ASP A 104 13.92 -19.29 -2.95
C ASP A 104 15.30 -18.60 -2.98
N LYS A 105 16.04 -18.69 -1.88
CA LYS A 105 17.37 -18.07 -1.76
C LYS A 105 18.44 -18.71 -2.68
N GLU A 106 18.23 -19.96 -3.08
CA GLU A 106 19.06 -20.69 -4.04
C GLU A 106 18.63 -20.42 -5.50
N MET A 107 17.66 -19.52 -5.73
CA MET A 107 17.09 -19.18 -7.05
C MET A 107 16.33 -20.31 -7.71
N ASN A 108 15.86 -21.30 -6.95
CA ASN A 108 14.90 -22.27 -7.46
C ASN A 108 13.52 -21.64 -7.60
N ILE A 109 12.84 -22.00 -8.70
CA ILE A 109 11.53 -21.44 -9.06
C ILE A 109 10.45 -22.48 -8.76
N TYR A 110 9.41 -22.04 -8.06
CA TYR A 110 8.25 -22.86 -7.74
C TYR A 110 6.99 -22.16 -8.25
N PHE A 111 6.20 -22.87 -9.04
CA PHE A 111 4.91 -22.37 -9.51
C PHE A 111 3.89 -22.31 -8.36
N ILE A 112 3.06 -21.25 -8.33
CA ILE A 112 1.96 -21.10 -7.37
C ILE A 112 0.63 -21.26 -8.11
N GLU A 113 0.28 -20.28 -8.96
CA GLU A 113 -1.02 -20.21 -9.61
C GLU A 113 -1.00 -19.38 -10.89
N VAL A 114 -2.08 -19.48 -11.64
CA VAL A 114 -2.41 -18.56 -12.75
C VAL A 114 -3.62 -17.73 -12.35
N ASN A 115 -3.48 -16.41 -12.46
CA ASN A 115 -4.60 -15.47 -12.32
C ASN A 115 -5.11 -15.08 -13.71
N PRO A 116 -6.21 -15.70 -14.21
CA PRO A 116 -6.71 -15.46 -15.57
C PRO A 116 -7.54 -14.17 -15.66
N ARG A 117 -6.99 -13.08 -15.19
CA ARG A 117 -7.61 -11.75 -15.10
C ARG A 117 -6.58 -10.67 -14.98
N ILE A 118 -6.99 -9.43 -15.17
CA ILE A 118 -6.19 -8.27 -14.77
C ILE A 118 -5.99 -8.25 -13.24
N GLN A 119 -4.83 -7.88 -12.77
CA GLN A 119 -4.52 -7.73 -11.35
C GLN A 119 -4.40 -6.27 -10.93
N VAL A 120 -4.47 -6.00 -9.63
CA VAL A 120 -4.39 -4.65 -9.05
C VAL A 120 -3.08 -3.97 -9.44
N GLU A 121 -1.99 -4.72 -9.49
CA GLU A 121 -0.60 -4.28 -9.72
C GLU A 121 -0.18 -4.18 -11.20
N HIS A 122 -1.10 -4.41 -12.15
CA HIS A 122 -0.80 -4.26 -13.59
C HIS A 122 -0.20 -2.88 -13.94
N THR A 123 -0.56 -1.86 -13.18
CA THR A 123 -0.16 -0.47 -13.41
C THR A 123 1.35 -0.27 -13.47
N ILE A 124 2.14 -1.01 -12.65
CA ILE A 124 3.60 -0.88 -12.67
C ILE A 124 4.23 -1.54 -13.91
N THR A 125 3.61 -2.56 -14.45
CA THR A 125 4.00 -3.13 -15.76
C THR A 125 3.74 -2.12 -16.87
N GLU A 126 2.58 -1.46 -16.89
CA GLU A 126 2.26 -0.39 -17.84
C GLU A 126 3.25 0.77 -17.73
N GLU A 127 3.65 1.14 -16.49
CA GLU A 127 4.63 2.22 -16.27
C GLU A 127 6.01 1.92 -16.84
N ILE A 128 6.49 0.68 -16.80
CA ILE A 128 7.82 0.32 -17.30
C ILE A 128 7.82 -0.06 -18.77
N THR A 129 6.71 -0.59 -19.31
CA THR A 129 6.61 -1.05 -20.72
C THR A 129 5.96 -0.05 -21.64
N LYS A 130 5.15 0.87 -21.11
CA LYS A 130 4.29 1.81 -21.85
C LYS A 130 3.20 1.12 -22.67
N ILE A 131 2.86 -0.12 -22.34
CA ILE A 131 1.75 -0.86 -22.93
C ILE A 131 0.52 -0.70 -22.05
N ASP A 132 -0.58 -0.20 -22.63
CA ASP A 132 -1.89 -0.11 -21.99
C ASP A 132 -2.52 -1.51 -22.00
N ILE A 133 -2.38 -2.22 -20.87
CA ILE A 133 -2.82 -3.62 -20.73
C ILE A 133 -4.35 -3.71 -20.79
N VAL A 134 -5.05 -2.78 -20.16
CA VAL A 134 -6.52 -2.80 -20.11
C VAL A 134 -7.10 -2.51 -21.48
N ARG A 135 -6.57 -1.54 -22.20
CA ARG A 135 -6.96 -1.27 -23.59
C ARG A 135 -6.69 -2.46 -24.48
N SER A 136 -5.51 -3.07 -24.36
CA SER A 136 -5.13 -4.27 -25.13
C SER A 136 -6.08 -5.42 -24.83
N GLN A 137 -6.46 -5.64 -23.58
CA GLN A 137 -7.44 -6.64 -23.16
C GLN A 137 -8.78 -6.47 -23.89
N ILE A 138 -9.28 -5.24 -23.96
CA ILE A 138 -10.56 -4.92 -24.65
C ILE A 138 -10.43 -5.17 -26.15
N LEU A 139 -9.32 -4.78 -26.77
CA LEU A 139 -9.07 -4.98 -28.20
C LEU A 139 -8.96 -6.46 -28.56
N ILE A 140 -8.23 -7.26 -27.77
CA ILE A 140 -8.13 -8.71 -27.96
C ILE A 140 -9.51 -9.35 -27.84
N ALA A 141 -10.31 -8.98 -26.86
CA ALA A 141 -11.69 -9.46 -26.71
C ALA A 141 -12.58 -9.12 -27.92
N ARG A 142 -12.26 -8.03 -28.66
CA ARG A 142 -12.91 -7.63 -29.91
C ARG A 142 -12.34 -8.36 -31.13
N GLY A 143 -11.36 -9.24 -30.96
CA GLY A 143 -10.78 -10.03 -32.06
C GLY A 143 -9.53 -9.42 -32.68
N HIS A 144 -8.93 -8.37 -32.10
CA HIS A 144 -7.66 -7.83 -32.59
C HIS A 144 -6.51 -8.80 -32.31
N ARG A 145 -5.52 -8.78 -33.19
CA ARG A 145 -4.23 -9.43 -33.00
C ARG A 145 -3.29 -8.56 -32.19
N LEU A 146 -2.31 -9.15 -31.54
CA LEU A 146 -1.24 -8.38 -30.88
C LEU A 146 -0.48 -7.49 -31.89
N SER A 147 -0.34 -7.94 -33.14
CA SER A 147 0.34 -7.20 -34.21
C SER A 147 -0.48 -6.08 -34.85
N ASP A 148 -1.78 -5.97 -34.56
CA ASP A 148 -2.63 -4.93 -35.13
C ASP A 148 -2.16 -3.52 -34.66
N PRO A 149 -2.34 -2.49 -35.49
CA PRO A 149 -1.83 -1.14 -35.23
C PRO A 149 -2.28 -0.54 -33.88
N GLU A 150 -3.41 -0.99 -33.36
CA GLU A 150 -4.00 -0.53 -32.10
C GLU A 150 -3.27 -1.04 -30.86
N ILE A 151 -2.57 -2.21 -30.96
CA ILE A 151 -1.76 -2.84 -29.88
C ILE A 151 -0.28 -2.71 -30.22
N PHE A 152 0.07 -3.00 -31.50
CA PHE A 152 1.40 -2.80 -32.09
C PHE A 152 2.53 -3.61 -31.44
N ILE A 153 2.28 -4.89 -31.18
CA ILE A 153 3.28 -5.83 -30.67
C ILE A 153 3.36 -7.02 -31.64
N THR A 154 4.39 -7.04 -32.49
CA THR A 154 4.56 -8.08 -33.50
C THR A 154 5.37 -9.26 -32.97
N ARG A 155 6.30 -9.01 -32.04
CA ARG A 155 7.22 -9.98 -31.46
C ARG A 155 7.59 -9.56 -30.04
N GLN A 156 8.15 -10.48 -29.27
CA GLN A 156 8.53 -10.24 -27.87
C GLN A 156 9.48 -9.06 -27.70
N GLU A 157 10.41 -8.85 -28.64
CA GLU A 157 11.44 -7.80 -28.61
C GLU A 157 10.86 -6.39 -28.79
N ASP A 158 9.63 -6.25 -29.25
CA ASP A 158 8.94 -4.96 -29.33
C ASP A 158 8.55 -4.44 -27.94
N VAL A 159 8.49 -5.34 -26.95
CA VAL A 159 8.23 -4.98 -25.55
C VAL A 159 9.54 -4.64 -24.87
N THR A 160 9.72 -3.36 -24.53
CA THR A 160 10.94 -2.89 -23.86
C THR A 160 10.66 -2.38 -22.46
N VAL A 161 11.58 -2.65 -21.53
CA VAL A 161 11.49 -2.17 -20.14
C VAL A 161 12.35 -0.94 -19.94
N ARG A 162 11.79 0.10 -19.28
CA ARG A 162 12.53 1.33 -18.97
C ARG A 162 12.37 1.71 -17.51
N GLY A 163 13.48 1.68 -16.77
CA GLY A 163 13.54 2.11 -15.38
C GLY A 163 12.86 1.17 -14.41
N PHE A 164 12.25 1.75 -13.38
CA PHE A 164 11.53 1.05 -12.31
C PHE A 164 10.18 1.72 -12.05
N ALA A 165 9.22 0.93 -11.65
CA ALA A 165 7.97 1.42 -11.08
C ALA A 165 7.70 0.72 -9.74
N ILE A 166 7.10 1.46 -8.81
CA ILE A 166 6.67 0.96 -7.49
C ILE A 166 5.23 1.38 -7.30
N GLN A 167 4.37 0.45 -6.89
CA GLN A 167 2.99 0.72 -6.48
C GLN A 167 2.85 0.50 -4.98
N CYS A 168 2.09 1.38 -4.33
CA CYS A 168 1.60 1.20 -2.97
C CYS A 168 0.07 1.21 -2.95
N ARG A 169 -0.52 0.36 -2.12
CA ARG A 169 -1.96 0.32 -1.87
C ARG A 169 -2.29 1.14 -0.62
N ILE A 170 -2.88 2.31 -0.81
CA ILE A 170 -3.37 3.11 0.32
C ILE A 170 -4.73 2.57 0.74
N THR A 171 -4.80 2.11 2.01
CA THR A 171 -6.00 1.50 2.59
C THR A 171 -6.48 2.28 3.81
N THR A 172 -7.77 2.15 4.14
CA THR A 172 -8.35 2.68 5.39
C THR A 172 -8.14 1.69 6.53
N GLU A 173 -6.89 1.46 6.91
CA GLU A 173 -6.49 0.58 7.99
C GLU A 173 -5.61 1.34 8.99
N ASP A 174 -5.68 0.92 10.27
CA ASP A 174 -4.83 1.46 11.34
C ASP A 174 -3.63 0.55 11.61
N PRO A 175 -2.45 0.83 11.07
CA PRO A 175 -1.27 -0.01 11.31
C PRO A 175 -0.86 -0.07 12.79
N GLY A 176 -1.12 1.00 13.57
CA GLY A 176 -0.88 1.03 15.01
C GLY A 176 -1.82 0.15 15.83
N ASN A 177 -2.92 -0.33 15.23
CA ASN A 177 -3.90 -1.22 15.82
C ASN A 177 -4.07 -2.51 14.99
N ASN A 178 -2.95 -3.17 14.70
CA ASN A 178 -2.88 -4.43 13.95
C ASN A 178 -3.63 -4.38 12.59
N PHE A 179 -3.60 -3.22 11.91
CA PHE A 179 -4.26 -2.97 10.62
C PHE A 179 -5.78 -3.20 10.66
N LYS A 180 -6.39 -2.91 11.81
CA LYS A 180 -7.84 -2.96 11.91
C LYS A 180 -8.43 -1.97 10.89
N PRO A 181 -9.40 -2.40 10.05
CA PRO A 181 -10.08 -1.49 9.15
C PRO A 181 -10.74 -0.34 9.92
N ASP A 182 -10.60 0.87 9.40
CA ASP A 182 -11.21 2.07 9.95
C ASP A 182 -12.31 2.57 9.01
N PHE A 183 -13.45 2.90 9.60
CA PHE A 183 -14.67 3.29 8.88
C PHE A 183 -15.08 4.68 9.29
N GLY A 184 -15.70 5.42 8.41
CA GLY A 184 -16.15 6.76 8.71
C GLY A 184 -16.35 7.59 7.45
N THR A 185 -16.50 8.90 7.62
CA THR A 185 -16.62 9.84 6.50
C THR A 185 -15.26 10.52 6.26
N ILE A 186 -14.80 10.50 5.02
CA ILE A 186 -13.62 11.26 4.61
C ILE A 186 -13.94 12.74 4.66
N ILE A 187 -13.36 13.45 5.64
CA ILE A 187 -13.58 14.90 5.84
C ILE A 187 -12.73 15.71 4.85
N THR A 188 -11.54 15.22 4.52
CA THR A 188 -10.64 15.84 3.56
C THR A 188 -9.99 14.76 2.74
N TYR A 189 -10.04 14.90 1.42
CA TYR A 189 -9.28 14.10 0.48
C TYR A 189 -8.50 15.01 -0.45
N ARG A 190 -7.19 14.90 -0.44
CA ARG A 190 -6.27 15.53 -1.39
C ARG A 190 -5.20 14.53 -1.75
N ASN A 191 -5.08 14.22 -3.02
CA ASN A 191 -4.09 13.33 -3.58
C ASN A 191 -2.77 14.05 -3.91
N ALA A 192 -1.79 13.28 -4.33
CA ALA A 192 -0.53 13.78 -4.87
C ALA A 192 -0.59 13.84 -6.40
N ALA A 193 0.29 14.63 -7.01
CA ALA A 193 0.45 14.72 -8.45
C ALA A 193 1.92 15.00 -8.83
N GLY A 194 2.18 15.06 -10.13
CA GLY A 194 3.48 15.46 -10.67
C GLY A 194 4.16 14.38 -11.52
N PHE A 195 5.32 14.73 -12.05
CA PHE A 195 6.05 13.88 -12.98
C PHE A 195 6.37 12.51 -12.40
N GLY A 196 5.97 11.45 -13.12
CA GLY A 196 6.22 10.05 -12.76
C GLY A 196 5.37 9.56 -11.57
N ILE A 197 4.23 10.20 -11.28
CA ILE A 197 3.20 9.75 -10.34
C ILE A 197 1.95 9.41 -11.14
N ARG A 198 1.42 8.22 -10.88
CA ARG A 198 0.14 7.74 -11.39
C ARG A 198 -0.74 7.37 -10.22
N LEU A 199 -2.00 7.75 -10.31
CA LEU A 199 -3.05 7.40 -9.37
C LEU A 199 -4.13 6.60 -10.09
N ASP A 200 -4.50 5.46 -9.49
CA ASP A 200 -5.67 4.70 -9.89
C ASP A 200 -6.60 4.69 -8.68
N GLU A 201 -7.49 5.65 -8.69
CA GLU A 201 -8.41 5.92 -7.59
C GLU A 201 -9.74 5.19 -7.83
N GLY A 202 -10.32 4.71 -6.74
CA GLY A 202 -11.73 4.34 -6.71
C GLY A 202 -12.61 5.58 -6.53
N SER A 203 -13.71 5.44 -5.83
CA SER A 203 -14.62 6.56 -5.53
C SER A 203 -14.14 7.42 -4.35
N SER A 204 -12.84 7.73 -4.25
CA SER A 204 -12.25 8.44 -3.11
C SER A 204 -12.41 9.95 -3.27
N TYR A 205 -13.28 10.59 -2.45
CA TYR A 205 -13.50 12.02 -2.45
C TYR A 205 -13.90 12.52 -1.06
N THR A 206 -13.82 13.83 -0.85
CA THR A 206 -14.30 14.49 0.37
C THR A 206 -15.81 14.30 0.53
N GLY A 207 -16.24 13.80 1.68
CA GLY A 207 -17.63 13.45 1.96
C GLY A 207 -17.98 11.98 1.73
N MET A 208 -17.09 11.19 1.10
CA MET A 208 -17.31 9.74 0.93
C MET A 208 -17.38 9.04 2.28
N ARG A 209 -18.36 8.14 2.43
CA ARG A 209 -18.48 7.26 3.59
C ARG A 209 -17.82 5.90 3.29
N ILE A 210 -16.82 5.54 4.08
CA ILE A 210 -16.17 4.24 4.01
C ILE A 210 -17.08 3.21 4.66
N SER A 211 -17.43 2.18 3.89
CA SER A 211 -18.30 1.08 4.30
C SER A 211 -17.50 -0.10 4.83
N PRO A 212 -17.97 -0.79 5.90
CA PRO A 212 -17.34 -2.02 6.37
C PRO A 212 -17.59 -3.25 5.47
N PHE A 213 -18.44 -3.12 4.45
CA PHE A 213 -18.86 -4.24 3.58
C PHE A 213 -18.01 -4.39 2.31
N PHE A 214 -17.08 -3.46 2.07
CA PHE A 214 -16.19 -3.46 0.90
C PHE A 214 -14.74 -3.42 1.34
N ASP A 215 -13.83 -3.70 0.38
CA ASP A 215 -12.39 -3.59 0.59
C ASP A 215 -11.99 -2.19 1.10
N SER A 216 -10.98 -2.15 1.96
CA SER A 216 -10.43 -0.92 2.53
C SER A 216 -9.58 -0.11 1.56
N LEU A 217 -9.34 -0.60 0.33
CA LEU A 217 -8.50 0.07 -0.68
C LEU A 217 -9.12 1.39 -1.14
N LEU A 218 -8.40 2.48 -0.92
CA LEU A 218 -8.78 3.83 -1.37
C LEU A 218 -8.22 4.16 -2.74
N VAL A 219 -6.90 3.96 -2.90
CA VAL A 219 -6.17 4.37 -4.10
C VAL A 219 -4.89 3.55 -4.25
N LYS A 220 -4.56 3.19 -5.49
CA LYS A 220 -3.24 2.73 -5.85
C LYS A 220 -2.42 3.95 -6.26
N VAL A 221 -1.31 4.16 -5.60
CA VAL A 221 -0.33 5.18 -5.99
C VAL A 221 0.90 4.51 -6.55
N SER A 222 1.22 4.81 -7.79
CA SER A 222 2.39 4.30 -8.48
C SER A 222 3.36 5.43 -8.78
N ALA A 223 4.64 5.15 -8.64
CA ALA A 223 5.70 6.05 -9.12
C ALA A 223 6.60 5.33 -10.10
N SER A 224 7.05 6.04 -11.14
CA SER A 224 8.04 5.55 -12.09
C SER A 224 9.30 6.42 -12.09
N GLY A 225 10.46 5.81 -12.34
CA GLY A 225 11.76 6.48 -12.32
C GLY A 225 12.87 5.64 -12.93
N ARG A 226 14.06 6.23 -13.05
CA ARG A 226 15.20 5.55 -13.69
C ARG A 226 15.88 4.50 -12.81
N THR A 227 15.78 4.64 -11.50
CA THR A 227 16.41 3.74 -10.51
C THR A 227 15.41 3.41 -9.40
N LEU A 228 15.54 2.25 -8.78
CA LEU A 228 14.69 1.83 -7.66
C LEU A 228 14.66 2.89 -6.53
N LYS A 229 15.84 3.35 -6.10
CA LYS A 229 15.98 4.38 -5.06
C LYS A 229 15.30 5.69 -5.46
N GLY A 230 15.52 6.17 -6.67
CA GLY A 230 14.90 7.41 -7.16
C GLY A 230 13.37 7.30 -7.27
N THR A 231 12.87 6.13 -7.68
CA THR A 231 11.44 5.82 -7.74
C THR A 231 10.83 5.81 -6.34
N SER A 232 11.51 5.15 -5.38
CA SER A 232 11.08 5.14 -3.97
C SER A 232 11.02 6.55 -3.37
N MET A 233 12.05 7.38 -3.59
CA MET A 233 12.05 8.78 -3.12
C MET A 233 10.88 9.58 -3.69
N ARG A 234 10.56 9.38 -4.97
CA ARG A 234 9.41 10.02 -5.63
C ARG A 234 8.09 9.57 -5.03
N LEU A 235 7.94 8.27 -4.80
CA LEU A 235 6.75 7.70 -4.18
C LEU A 235 6.58 8.18 -2.73
N ASN A 236 7.67 8.26 -1.97
CA ASN A 236 7.67 8.79 -0.60
C ASN A 236 7.20 10.24 -0.56
N ARG A 237 7.66 11.09 -1.49
CA ARG A 237 7.15 12.46 -1.64
C ARG A 237 5.65 12.46 -1.89
N ALA A 238 5.18 11.63 -2.82
CA ALA A 238 3.75 11.54 -3.14
C ALA A 238 2.93 11.11 -1.91
N LEU A 239 3.35 10.06 -1.18
CA LEU A 239 2.68 9.61 0.04
C LEU A 239 2.57 10.73 1.08
N ARG A 240 3.61 11.54 1.26
CA ARG A 240 3.62 12.71 2.19
C ARG A 240 2.71 13.85 1.75
N GLU A 241 2.42 13.98 0.47
CA GLU A 241 1.51 15.00 -0.07
C GLU A 241 0.04 14.66 0.12
N PHE A 242 -0.29 13.38 0.28
CA PHE A 242 -1.67 12.97 0.56
C PHE A 242 -2.20 13.63 1.84
N ARG A 243 -3.45 14.04 1.79
CA ARG A 243 -4.21 14.54 2.95
C ARG A 243 -5.56 13.84 3.00
N ILE A 244 -5.60 12.77 3.77
CA ILE A 244 -6.82 12.01 4.04
C ILE A 244 -7.14 12.22 5.52
N ARG A 245 -8.33 12.72 5.83
CA ARG A 245 -8.80 12.97 7.19
C ARG A 245 -10.21 12.42 7.36
N GLY A 246 -10.54 12.08 8.61
CA GLY A 246 -11.82 11.47 8.96
C GLY A 246 -11.72 9.97 9.14
N VAL A 247 -10.71 9.35 8.54
CA VAL A 247 -10.35 7.93 8.68
C VAL A 247 -8.84 7.79 8.84
N LYS A 248 -8.41 6.72 9.48
CA LYS A 248 -7.01 6.32 9.53
C LYS A 248 -6.60 5.65 8.22
N THR A 249 -5.32 5.71 7.90
CA THR A 249 -4.76 5.09 6.69
C THR A 249 -3.41 4.47 7.00
N ASN A 250 -2.98 3.57 6.12
CA ASN A 250 -1.68 2.91 6.21
C ASN A 250 -0.52 3.74 5.63
N ILE A 251 -0.71 5.02 5.27
CA ILE A 251 0.31 5.83 4.57
C ILE A 251 1.64 5.87 5.34
N GLY A 252 1.65 6.12 6.65
CA GLY A 252 2.88 6.18 7.45
C GLY A 252 3.65 4.86 7.42
N PHE A 253 2.94 3.72 7.43
CA PHE A 253 3.53 2.41 7.27
C PHE A 253 4.17 2.24 5.88
N LEU A 254 3.48 2.65 4.82
CA LEU A 254 4.01 2.60 3.45
C LEU A 254 5.28 3.47 3.31
N GLU A 255 5.31 4.66 3.91
CA GLU A 255 6.52 5.51 3.93
C GLU A 255 7.71 4.76 4.56
N ASN A 256 7.49 4.07 5.68
CA ASN A 256 8.53 3.29 6.36
C ASN A 256 9.00 2.12 5.48
N VAL A 257 8.06 1.36 4.87
CA VAL A 257 8.36 0.24 3.99
C VAL A 257 9.28 0.66 2.84
N ILE A 258 8.86 1.65 2.04
CA ILE A 258 9.61 2.04 0.84
C ILE A 258 10.91 2.79 1.15
N SER A 259 11.09 3.26 2.38
CA SER A 259 12.33 3.90 2.85
C SER A 259 13.28 2.93 3.55
N ASN A 260 12.84 1.70 3.84
CA ASN A 260 13.66 0.72 4.53
C ASN A 260 14.86 0.30 3.67
N PRO A 261 16.08 0.22 4.24
CA PRO A 261 17.28 -0.15 3.50
C PRO A 261 17.20 -1.52 2.81
N VAL A 262 16.54 -2.52 3.42
CA VAL A 262 16.36 -3.85 2.83
C VAL A 262 15.49 -3.76 1.56
N PHE A 263 14.39 -3.01 1.63
CA PHE A 263 13.56 -2.75 0.46
C PHE A 263 14.34 -2.01 -0.65
N LEU A 264 15.07 -0.97 -0.29
CA LEU A 264 15.85 -0.16 -1.24
C LEU A 264 16.99 -0.95 -1.93
N ARG A 265 17.49 -2.00 -1.28
CA ARG A 265 18.42 -2.94 -1.89
C ARG A 265 17.75 -4.03 -2.71
N GLY A 266 16.40 -4.11 -2.71
CA GLY A 266 15.66 -5.15 -3.41
C GLY A 266 15.75 -6.54 -2.76
N GLU A 267 15.97 -6.60 -1.45
CA GLU A 267 16.17 -7.83 -0.67
C GLU A 267 14.91 -8.28 0.09
N ALA A 268 13.81 -7.58 -0.05
CA ALA A 268 12.56 -7.94 0.59
C ALA A 268 12.09 -9.34 0.15
N THR A 269 11.62 -10.13 1.11
CA THR A 269 11.00 -11.44 0.92
C THR A 269 9.57 -11.41 1.47
N VAL A 270 8.82 -12.49 1.32
CA VAL A 270 7.42 -12.53 1.79
C VAL A 270 7.26 -12.26 3.28
N ASN A 271 8.30 -12.56 4.09
CA ASN A 271 8.31 -12.31 5.54
C ASN A 271 8.93 -10.95 5.92
N PHE A 272 9.17 -10.07 4.93
CA PHE A 272 9.85 -8.79 5.16
C PHE A 272 9.16 -7.95 6.24
N ILE A 273 7.84 -7.82 6.22
CA ILE A 273 7.10 -7.01 7.21
C ILE A 273 7.18 -7.62 8.61
N GLU A 274 7.09 -8.95 8.71
CA GLU A 274 7.16 -9.66 10.00
C GLU A 274 8.57 -9.57 10.61
N ASN A 275 9.60 -9.60 9.78
CA ASN A 275 10.99 -9.50 10.20
C ASN A 275 11.42 -8.07 10.57
N HIS A 276 10.60 -7.05 10.29
CA HIS A 276 10.92 -5.64 10.49
C HIS A 276 9.82 -4.93 11.31
N PRO A 277 9.68 -5.23 12.60
CA PRO A 277 8.64 -4.61 13.45
C PRO A 277 8.80 -3.08 13.56
N GLU A 278 9.99 -2.54 13.32
CA GLU A 278 10.26 -1.11 13.27
C GLU A 278 9.46 -0.36 12.19
N LEU A 279 8.96 -1.07 11.18
CA LEU A 279 8.07 -0.49 10.15
C LEU A 279 6.77 0.05 10.73
N LEU A 280 6.38 -0.40 11.93
CA LEU A 280 5.19 0.06 12.66
C LEU A 280 5.48 1.24 13.58
N ASN A 281 6.72 1.73 13.65
CA ASN A 281 7.07 2.90 14.43
C ASN A 281 6.78 4.17 13.63
N PHE A 282 5.68 4.85 13.95
CA PHE A 282 5.30 6.10 13.30
C PHE A 282 5.73 7.29 14.15
N PRO A 283 6.36 8.33 13.56
CA PRO A 283 6.55 9.58 14.26
C PRO A 283 5.16 10.16 14.59
N THR A 284 4.99 10.59 15.83
CA THR A 284 3.73 11.23 16.27
C THR A 284 3.39 12.36 15.29
N PRO A 285 2.19 12.35 14.67
CA PRO A 285 1.83 13.37 13.71
C PRO A 285 1.98 14.75 14.33
N GLN A 286 2.83 15.60 13.77
CA GLN A 286 2.95 16.97 14.23
C GLN A 286 1.67 17.71 13.85
N ASN A 287 0.69 17.70 14.74
CA ASN A 287 -0.57 18.38 14.54
C ASN A 287 -0.34 19.89 14.44
N ARG A 288 -0.41 20.44 13.20
CA ARG A 288 -0.25 21.90 12.99
C ARG A 288 -1.26 22.69 13.79
N ALA A 289 -2.49 22.18 13.95
CA ALA A 289 -3.52 22.84 14.75
C ALA A 289 -3.11 22.88 16.24
N GLY A 290 -2.57 21.78 16.78
CA GLY A 290 -2.03 21.77 18.14
C GLY A 290 -0.83 22.71 18.32
N LYS A 291 0.06 22.81 17.33
CA LYS A 291 1.15 23.79 17.33
C LYS A 291 0.63 25.23 17.29
N LEU A 292 -0.35 25.49 16.41
CA LEU A 292 -0.97 26.82 16.32
C LEU A 292 -1.72 27.18 17.60
N LEU A 293 -2.51 26.27 18.17
CA LEU A 293 -3.19 26.48 19.43
C LEU A 293 -2.21 26.73 20.57
N ARG A 294 -1.12 25.97 20.65
CA ARG A 294 -0.06 26.18 21.63
C ARG A 294 0.62 27.53 21.44
N TYR A 295 0.92 27.92 20.21
CA TYR A 295 1.47 29.24 19.89
C TYR A 295 0.49 30.35 20.27
N LEU A 296 -0.78 30.26 19.88
CA LEU A 296 -1.81 31.24 20.24
C LEU A 296 -1.99 31.35 21.77
N ALA A 297 -2.04 30.22 22.47
CA ALA A 297 -2.10 30.20 23.92
C ALA A 297 -0.87 30.88 24.56
N ASN A 298 0.32 30.59 24.04
CA ASN A 298 1.54 31.18 24.48
C ASN A 298 1.57 32.71 24.25
N VAL A 299 1.17 33.16 23.05
CA VAL A 299 1.06 34.59 22.72
C VAL A 299 0.00 35.29 23.58
N SER A 300 -1.14 34.64 23.83
CA SER A 300 -2.21 35.19 24.66
C SER A 300 -1.80 35.35 26.13
N VAL A 301 -0.96 34.44 26.64
CA VAL A 301 -0.52 34.45 28.04
C VAL A 301 0.77 35.29 28.26
N ASN A 302 1.71 35.16 27.33
CA ASN A 302 3.06 35.73 27.48
C ASN A 302 3.34 36.92 26.57
N GLY A 303 2.39 37.29 25.68
CA GLY A 303 2.59 38.28 24.63
C GLY A 303 3.34 37.76 23.41
N HIS A 304 3.26 38.48 22.30
CA HIS A 304 3.98 38.15 21.08
C HIS A 304 5.48 38.44 21.24
N PRO A 305 6.40 37.53 20.92
CA PRO A 305 7.84 37.70 21.18
C PRO A 305 8.46 38.89 20.46
N GLU A 306 7.88 39.35 19.34
CA GLU A 306 8.39 40.45 18.51
C GLU A 306 7.62 41.76 18.71
N VAL A 307 6.58 41.79 19.56
CA VAL A 307 5.80 43.00 19.84
C VAL A 307 6.05 43.43 21.28
N PRO A 308 6.69 44.59 21.53
CA PRO A 308 6.87 45.07 22.89
C PRO A 308 5.51 45.38 23.50
N TYR A 309 5.18 44.70 24.59
CA TYR A 309 4.01 45.01 25.38
C TYR A 309 4.28 46.30 26.20
N PRO A 310 3.35 47.27 26.20
CA PRO A 310 3.43 48.33 27.18
C PRO A 310 3.32 47.73 28.59
N ASP A 311 4.05 48.33 29.55
CA ASP A 311 4.25 47.88 30.93
C ASP A 311 2.94 47.65 31.70
N HIS A 312 2.21 46.61 31.38
CA HIS A 312 1.16 46.10 32.25
C HIS A 312 1.73 44.93 33.04
N LYS A 313 1.75 45.06 34.34
CA LYS A 313 2.21 44.05 35.31
C LYS A 313 1.83 42.64 34.84
N LYS A 314 2.83 41.79 34.54
CA LYS A 314 2.65 40.37 34.27
C LYS A 314 1.95 39.71 35.46
N VAL A 315 0.64 39.53 35.37
CA VAL A 315 -0.17 38.90 36.42
C VAL A 315 -0.34 37.39 36.18
N PHE A 316 0.11 36.87 35.04
CA PHE A 316 -0.07 35.45 34.72
C PHE A 316 1.24 34.68 34.87
N ARG A 317 1.30 33.80 35.88
CA ARG A 317 2.26 32.71 35.91
C ARG A 317 1.88 31.75 34.80
N THR A 318 2.88 31.26 34.05
CA THR A 318 2.69 30.21 33.04
C THR A 318 1.89 29.09 33.68
N PRO A 319 0.69 28.75 33.21
CA PRO A 319 0.01 27.56 33.71
C PRO A 319 0.88 26.35 33.36
N VAL A 320 1.41 25.73 34.41
CA VAL A 320 1.96 24.35 34.23
C VAL A 320 0.76 23.48 33.97
N LEU A 321 0.57 23.10 32.74
CA LEU A 321 -0.40 22.03 32.41
C LEU A 321 0.06 20.81 33.19
N PRO A 322 -0.79 20.21 34.02
CA PRO A 322 -0.47 18.90 34.59
C PRO A 322 -0.21 17.92 33.43
N ASP A 323 0.70 17.01 33.66
CA ASP A 323 0.92 15.88 32.72
C ASP A 323 -0.40 15.12 32.59
N ALA A 324 -1.25 15.58 31.67
CA ALA A 324 -2.51 14.94 31.39
C ALA A 324 -2.20 13.70 30.53
N ASP A 325 -2.46 12.56 31.09
CA ASP A 325 -2.41 11.30 30.38
C ASP A 325 -3.59 11.22 29.41
N PHE A 326 -3.38 11.69 28.19
CA PHE A 326 -4.37 11.65 27.12
C PHE A 326 -4.63 10.25 26.58
N SER A 327 -4.01 9.22 27.15
CA SER A 327 -4.27 7.81 26.78
C SER A 327 -5.56 7.27 27.43
N LYS A 328 -6.09 7.93 28.44
CA LYS A 328 -7.32 7.52 29.11
C LYS A 328 -8.56 8.03 28.38
N PRO A 329 -9.56 7.16 28.13
CA PRO A 329 -10.81 7.59 27.51
C PRO A 329 -11.52 8.62 28.42
N ILE A 330 -12.01 9.71 27.83
CA ILE A 330 -12.87 10.67 28.54
C ILE A 330 -14.16 9.95 28.96
N PRO A 331 -14.52 9.93 30.25
CA PRO A 331 -15.74 9.27 30.70
C PRO A 331 -16.99 9.78 29.97
N ASP A 332 -17.86 8.86 29.58
CA ASP A 332 -19.13 9.18 28.94
C ASP A 332 -19.96 10.11 29.85
N GLY A 333 -20.40 11.25 29.32
CA GLY A 333 -21.09 12.29 30.09
C GLY A 333 -20.26 13.56 30.36
N SER A 334 -18.92 13.49 30.21
CA SER A 334 -18.04 14.66 30.42
C SER A 334 -18.13 15.69 29.29
N LYS A 335 -18.53 15.24 28.09
CA LYS A 335 -18.65 16.11 26.89
C LYS A 335 -19.75 17.17 27.04
N GLN A 336 -20.87 16.83 27.65
CA GLN A 336 -21.97 17.79 27.88
C GLN A 336 -21.59 18.82 28.94
N LYS A 337 -20.91 18.41 30.03
CA LYS A 337 -20.44 19.34 31.07
C LYS A 337 -19.34 20.30 30.58
N LEU A 338 -18.47 19.85 29.67
CA LEU A 338 -17.37 20.67 29.16
C LEU A 338 -17.86 21.80 28.24
N THR A 339 -18.98 21.63 27.54
CA THR A 339 -19.60 22.67 26.70
C THR A 339 -20.35 23.73 27.52
N GLU A 340 -20.76 23.40 28.76
CA GLU A 340 -21.49 24.30 29.66
C GLU A 340 -20.58 25.07 30.60
N LEU A 341 -19.33 24.62 30.74
CA LEU A 341 -18.32 25.30 31.58
C LEU A 341 -17.65 26.44 30.78
N GLY A 342 -17.89 27.64 31.16
CA GLY A 342 -17.09 28.80 30.67
C GLY A 342 -15.59 28.60 30.99
N PRO A 343 -14.71 29.51 30.47
CA PRO A 343 -13.25 29.37 30.60
C PRO A 343 -12.76 29.15 32.04
N GLU A 344 -13.41 29.77 33.02
CA GLU A 344 -13.07 29.63 34.43
C GLU A 344 -13.51 28.28 35.04
N GLY A 345 -14.64 27.71 34.57
CA GLY A 345 -15.11 26.41 34.99
C GLY A 345 -14.24 25.29 34.41
N LEU A 346 -13.76 25.44 33.19
CA LEU A 346 -12.84 24.51 32.57
C LEU A 346 -11.48 24.48 33.31
N ALA A 347 -10.97 25.66 33.71
CA ALA A 347 -9.72 25.75 34.45
C ALA A 347 -9.85 25.13 35.86
N LYS A 348 -11.01 25.24 36.52
CA LYS A 348 -11.28 24.60 37.81
C LYS A 348 -11.42 23.08 37.68
N TRP A 349 -12.08 22.60 36.62
CA TRP A 349 -12.25 21.20 36.39
C TRP A 349 -10.91 20.50 36.07
N LEU A 350 -10.06 21.11 35.22
CA LEU A 350 -8.71 20.61 34.92
C LEU A 350 -7.80 20.53 36.16
N LYS A 351 -8.04 21.37 37.18
CA LYS A 351 -7.29 21.31 38.44
C LYS A 351 -7.81 20.25 39.40
N SER A 352 -9.00 19.71 39.17
CA SER A 352 -9.63 18.69 40.03
C SER A 352 -9.41 17.25 39.53
N GLN A 353 -8.81 17.08 38.35
CA GLN A 353 -8.40 15.79 37.78
C GLN A 353 -6.92 15.55 38.01
#